data_2d31523ce60c2fe93d8a479fec2f3f92
#
_entry.id   2d31523ce60c2fe93d8a479fec2f3f92
#
_cell.length_a   1.000
_cell.length_b   1.000
_cell.length_c   1.000
_cell.angle_alpha   90.00
_cell.angle_beta   90.00
_cell.angle_gamma   90.00
#
_symmetry.space_group_name_H-M   'P 1'
#
loop_
_entity.id
_entity.type
_entity.pdbx_description
1 polymer ?
#
loop_
_entity_poly.entity_id
_entity_poly.type
_entity_poly.pdbx_seq_one_letter_code
_entity_poly.pdbx_strand_id
1 'polypeptide(L)'
;MHTQDEKLKAFGRLLNVLDTLREQCPWDKKQTNESLRPNTIEETYELCDALTRNDTPNICKELGDVLLHICFYAKIAQEKQQFDIADVCNQLTDKLIFRHPHVYHPSQVGAPQPQPLPYGQEQASASPATTTAQQVIESWEQIKLKEKHGNKSVLAGVPTALPSLIKAYRIQDKARNVGFDWQDRADVWAKVREELDELEVELRREDKARSEAELGDFLFSLVNAARLYKLNPDTCLEKTNNKFIRRFNYIEAHSIKIGKPLKDMTLGEMDQLWNEAKREENNS
;
A
#
# COMPACT_ATOMS: atom_id res chain seq x y z
N MET A 1 16.21 22.83 2.48
CA MET A 1 16.35 21.36 2.63
C MET A 1 17.70 21.06 3.26
N HIS A 2 17.78 19.98 4.06
CA HIS A 2 19.00 19.59 4.75
C HIS A 2 20.03 18.94 3.81
N THR A 3 21.32 19.11 4.14
CA THR A 3 22.43 18.41 3.48
C THR A 3 22.40 16.91 3.77
N GLN A 4 23.16 16.13 3.02
CA GLN A 4 23.27 14.67 3.25
C GLN A 4 23.84 14.37 4.64
N ASP A 5 24.84 15.11 5.07
CA ASP A 5 25.45 14.94 6.40
C ASP A 5 24.46 15.24 7.54
N GLU A 6 23.63 16.30 7.41
CA GLU A 6 22.58 16.60 8.38
C GLU A 6 21.52 15.48 8.46
N LYS A 7 21.14 14.88 7.32
CA LYS A 7 20.20 13.76 7.30
C LYS A 7 20.76 12.54 8.01
N LEU A 8 22.04 12.21 7.77
CA LEU A 8 22.73 11.11 8.43
C LEU A 8 22.83 11.33 9.93
N LYS A 9 23.19 12.54 10.36
CA LYS A 9 23.24 12.90 11.77
C LYS A 9 21.85 12.82 12.45
N ALA A 10 20.79 13.25 11.76
CA ALA A 10 19.41 13.15 12.27
C ALA A 10 19.00 11.67 12.45
N PHE A 11 19.32 10.80 11.48
CA PHE A 11 19.03 9.38 11.59
C PHE A 11 19.84 8.73 12.71
N GLY A 12 21.15 9.02 12.83
CA GLY A 12 21.97 8.54 13.92
C GLY A 12 21.46 8.98 15.30
N ARG A 13 20.95 10.23 15.41
CA ARG A 13 20.32 10.70 16.64
C ARG A 13 19.07 9.90 16.99
N LEU A 14 18.22 9.55 16.01
CA LEU A 14 17.04 8.70 16.23
C LEU A 14 17.45 7.34 16.80
N LEU A 15 18.46 6.69 16.22
CA LEU A 15 18.94 5.40 16.71
C LEU A 15 19.46 5.47 18.16
N ASN A 16 20.23 6.51 18.50
CA ASN A 16 20.72 6.70 19.87
C ASN A 16 19.57 6.93 20.88
N VAL A 17 18.53 7.66 20.49
CA VAL A 17 17.33 7.85 21.33
C VAL A 17 16.62 6.52 21.55
N LEU A 18 16.44 5.72 20.50
CA LEU A 18 15.80 4.41 20.59
C LEU A 18 16.61 3.45 21.48
N ASP A 19 17.92 3.44 21.37
CA ASP A 19 18.82 2.66 22.24
C ASP A 19 18.61 3.03 23.71
N THR A 20 18.56 4.31 24.02
CA THR A 20 18.29 4.81 25.37
C THR A 20 16.93 4.40 25.87
N LEU A 21 15.88 4.50 25.04
CA LEU A 21 14.53 4.08 25.39
C LEU A 21 14.46 2.58 25.68
N ARG A 22 15.09 1.75 24.86
CA ARG A 22 15.16 0.30 25.07
C ARG A 22 15.84 -0.07 26.38
N GLU A 23 16.81 0.71 26.83
CA GLU A 23 17.53 0.46 28.10
C GLU A 23 16.80 1.01 29.32
N GLN A 24 16.16 2.17 29.20
CA GLN A 24 15.68 2.95 30.36
C GLN A 24 14.16 3.04 30.49
N CYS A 25 13.41 2.99 29.39
CA CYS A 25 11.95 3.10 29.45
C CYS A 25 11.31 1.74 29.76
N PRO A 26 10.52 1.61 30.84
CA PRO A 26 9.89 0.34 31.22
C PRO A 26 8.89 -0.19 30.18
N TRP A 27 8.31 0.68 29.38
CA TRP A 27 7.38 0.30 28.32
C TRP A 27 8.14 -0.20 27.09
N ASP A 28 9.10 0.57 26.58
CA ASP A 28 9.88 0.21 25.40
C ASP A 28 10.68 -1.08 25.62
N LYS A 29 11.25 -1.26 26.80
CA LYS A 29 12.02 -2.44 27.18
C LYS A 29 11.24 -3.75 27.06
N LYS A 30 9.93 -3.72 27.26
CA LYS A 30 9.05 -4.89 27.20
C LYS A 30 8.54 -5.23 25.82
N GLN A 31 8.72 -4.32 24.83
CA GLN A 31 8.16 -4.54 23.52
C GLN A 31 8.84 -5.70 22.79
N THR A 32 8.03 -6.46 22.06
CA THR A 32 8.42 -7.57 21.18
C THR A 32 7.89 -7.34 19.78
N ASN A 33 8.33 -8.14 18.81
CA ASN A 33 7.78 -8.09 17.44
C ASN A 33 6.27 -8.29 17.45
N GLU A 34 5.76 -9.18 18.29
CA GLU A 34 4.34 -9.49 18.39
C GLU A 34 3.55 -8.34 19.00
N SER A 35 4.08 -7.68 20.05
CA SER A 35 3.39 -6.57 20.72
C SER A 35 3.34 -5.31 19.86
N LEU A 36 4.36 -5.06 19.03
CA LEU A 36 4.43 -3.89 18.14
C LEU A 36 3.68 -4.08 16.81
N ARG A 37 3.41 -5.31 16.39
CA ARG A 37 2.78 -5.61 15.11
C ARG A 37 1.44 -4.89 14.91
N PRO A 38 0.49 -4.87 15.88
CA PRO A 38 -0.75 -4.12 15.73
C PRO A 38 -0.53 -2.63 15.46
N ASN A 39 0.35 -1.99 16.23
CA ASN A 39 0.68 -0.57 16.07
C ASN A 39 1.31 -0.28 14.69
N THR A 40 2.21 -1.18 14.22
CA THR A 40 2.78 -1.01 12.86
C THR A 40 1.70 -0.98 11.77
N ILE A 41 0.65 -1.79 11.92
CA ILE A 41 -0.49 -1.80 10.99
C ILE A 41 -1.25 -0.48 11.10
N GLU A 42 -1.51 -0.01 12.32
CA GLU A 42 -2.19 1.27 12.60
C GLU A 42 -1.44 2.43 11.96
N GLU A 43 -0.15 2.62 12.28
CA GLU A 43 0.68 3.70 11.72
C GLU A 43 0.76 3.65 10.18
N THR A 44 0.77 2.43 9.62
CA THR A 44 0.74 2.27 8.16
C THR A 44 -0.57 2.77 7.56
N TYR A 45 -1.71 2.53 8.21
CA TYR A 45 -3.01 3.03 7.76
C TYR A 45 -3.15 4.53 7.99
N GLU A 46 -2.63 5.08 9.09
CA GLU A 46 -2.60 6.53 9.35
C GLU A 46 -1.78 7.25 8.27
N LEU A 47 -0.62 6.71 7.91
CA LEU A 47 0.16 7.21 6.77
C LEU A 47 -0.64 7.16 5.46
N CYS A 48 -1.33 6.05 5.16
CA CYS A 48 -2.15 5.93 3.96
C CYS A 48 -3.29 6.96 3.92
N ASP A 49 -3.91 7.24 5.06
CA ASP A 49 -4.97 8.24 5.18
C ASP A 49 -4.41 9.66 4.99
N ALA A 50 -3.29 10.02 5.63
CA ALA A 50 -2.60 11.28 5.43
C ALA A 50 -2.20 11.50 3.95
N LEU A 51 -1.70 10.48 3.28
CA LEU A 51 -1.38 10.49 1.84
C LEU A 51 -2.63 10.71 0.97
N THR A 52 -3.75 10.07 1.31
CA THR A 52 -5.01 10.18 0.56
C THR A 52 -5.57 11.60 0.66
N ARG A 53 -5.38 12.26 1.80
CA ARG A 53 -5.81 13.65 2.05
C ARG A 53 -4.79 14.70 1.59
N ASN A 54 -3.59 14.31 1.13
CA ASN A 54 -2.45 15.19 0.85
C ASN A 54 -2.09 16.10 2.06
N ASP A 55 -2.23 15.58 3.28
CA ASP A 55 -1.94 16.29 4.52
C ASP A 55 -0.44 16.24 4.82
N THR A 56 0.32 17.17 4.27
CA THR A 56 1.78 17.21 4.36
C THR A 56 2.33 17.17 5.80
N PRO A 57 1.78 17.91 6.78
CA PRO A 57 2.22 17.80 8.17
C PRO A 57 2.04 16.38 8.74
N ASN A 58 0.87 15.79 8.56
CA ASN A 58 0.59 14.42 9.01
C ASN A 58 1.39 13.38 8.25
N ILE A 59 1.59 13.53 6.93
CA ILE A 59 2.49 12.64 6.17
C ILE A 59 3.89 12.61 6.81
N CYS A 60 4.43 13.76 7.20
CA CYS A 60 5.75 13.81 7.84
C CYS A 60 5.75 13.12 9.22
N LYS A 61 4.68 13.30 9.99
CA LYS A 61 4.50 12.65 11.30
C LYS A 61 4.44 11.13 11.12
N GLU A 62 3.51 10.63 10.32
CA GLU A 62 3.27 9.19 10.16
C GLU A 62 4.45 8.45 9.49
N LEU A 63 5.20 9.13 8.60
CA LEU A 63 6.50 8.59 8.13
C LEU A 63 7.49 8.39 9.27
N GLY A 64 7.48 9.28 10.27
CA GLY A 64 8.30 9.14 11.48
C GLY A 64 7.89 7.93 12.31
N ASP A 65 6.60 7.72 12.50
CA ASP A 65 6.05 6.63 13.30
C ASP A 65 6.29 5.26 12.62
N VAL A 66 6.09 5.15 11.31
CA VAL A 66 6.48 3.96 10.53
C VAL A 66 8.00 3.72 10.60
N LEU A 67 8.84 4.77 10.49
CA LEU A 67 10.29 4.66 10.61
C LEU A 67 10.71 4.19 12.00
N LEU A 68 10.05 4.68 13.06
CA LEU A 68 10.27 4.21 14.43
C LEU A 68 10.09 2.69 14.53
N HIS A 69 9.00 2.15 13.99
CA HIS A 69 8.74 0.72 13.99
C HIS A 69 9.82 -0.07 13.24
N ILE A 70 10.30 0.43 12.09
CA ILE A 70 11.40 -0.21 11.34
C ILE A 70 12.66 -0.27 12.21
N CYS A 71 13.06 0.84 12.82
CA CYS A 71 14.23 0.90 13.69
C CYS A 71 14.05 0.02 14.94
N PHE A 72 12.85 -0.03 15.48
CA PHE A 72 12.53 -0.82 16.68
C PHE A 72 12.66 -2.33 16.41
N TYR A 73 12.13 -2.82 15.30
CA TYR A 73 12.31 -4.23 14.91
C TYR A 73 13.77 -4.58 14.65
N ALA A 74 14.52 -3.68 14.01
CA ALA A 74 15.96 -3.87 13.81
C ALA A 74 16.71 -3.90 15.15
N LYS A 75 16.32 -3.07 16.13
CA LYS A 75 16.89 -3.08 17.48
C LYS A 75 16.59 -4.37 18.23
N ILE A 76 15.36 -4.88 18.17
CA ILE A 76 14.98 -6.16 18.77
C ILE A 76 15.78 -7.32 18.13
N ALA A 77 16.01 -7.27 16.83
CA ALA A 77 16.83 -8.27 16.13
C ALA A 77 18.32 -8.19 16.52
N GLN A 78 18.86 -6.97 16.68
CA GLN A 78 20.22 -6.73 17.16
C GLN A 78 20.44 -7.30 18.57
N GLU A 79 19.48 -7.12 19.48
CA GLU A 79 19.52 -7.70 20.84
C GLU A 79 19.59 -9.23 20.81
N LYS A 80 19.01 -9.86 19.78
CA LYS A 80 19.05 -11.31 19.53
C LYS A 80 20.23 -11.75 18.67
N GLN A 81 21.14 -10.84 18.31
CA GLN A 81 22.31 -11.09 17.45
C GLN A 81 21.94 -11.69 16.08
N GLN A 82 20.82 -11.25 15.50
CA GLN A 82 20.31 -11.73 14.21
C GLN A 82 20.73 -10.80 13.07
N PHE A 83 20.41 -9.53 13.16
CA PHE A 83 20.74 -8.45 12.23
C PHE A 83 20.50 -7.10 12.89
N ASP A 84 20.99 -6.01 12.29
CA ASP A 84 20.75 -4.65 12.74
C ASP A 84 20.21 -3.75 11.61
N ILE A 85 20.06 -2.46 11.88
CA ILE A 85 19.53 -1.48 10.91
C ILE A 85 20.47 -1.29 9.71
N ALA A 86 21.79 -1.49 9.89
CA ALA A 86 22.73 -1.39 8.77
C ALA A 86 22.54 -2.56 7.80
N ASP A 87 22.28 -3.78 8.31
CA ASP A 87 21.95 -4.93 7.47
C ASP A 87 20.67 -4.69 6.66
N VAL A 88 19.64 -4.11 7.30
CA VAL A 88 18.39 -3.75 6.61
C VAL A 88 18.64 -2.76 5.48
N CYS A 89 19.41 -1.70 5.75
CA CYS A 89 19.72 -0.67 4.75
C CYS A 89 20.57 -1.24 3.61
N ASN A 90 21.62 -2.00 3.93
CA ASN A 90 22.54 -2.57 2.93
C ASN A 90 21.80 -3.57 2.02
N GLN A 91 21.04 -4.50 2.58
CA GLN A 91 20.24 -5.45 1.79
C GLN A 91 19.23 -4.76 0.89
N LEU A 92 18.60 -3.67 1.36
CA LEU A 92 17.70 -2.89 0.54
C LEU A 92 18.45 -2.18 -0.59
N THR A 93 19.59 -1.57 -0.30
CA THR A 93 20.46 -0.89 -1.28
C THR A 93 20.90 -1.85 -2.38
N ASP A 94 21.47 -2.99 -2.01
CA ASP A 94 21.92 -4.02 -2.95
C ASP A 94 20.77 -4.50 -3.85
N LYS A 95 19.60 -4.73 -3.25
CA LYS A 95 18.39 -5.09 -4.00
C LYS A 95 17.96 -4.00 -4.98
N LEU A 96 18.02 -2.72 -4.60
CA LEU A 96 17.66 -1.61 -5.48
C LEU A 96 18.66 -1.47 -6.63
N ILE A 97 19.95 -1.57 -6.39
CA ILE A 97 21.00 -1.54 -7.41
C ILE A 97 20.80 -2.71 -8.40
N PHE A 98 20.63 -3.92 -7.89
CA PHE A 98 20.41 -5.12 -8.69
C PHE A 98 19.16 -5.01 -9.59
N ARG A 99 18.08 -4.42 -9.08
CA ARG A 99 16.81 -4.28 -9.81
C ARG A 99 16.77 -3.10 -10.80
N HIS A 100 17.79 -2.22 -10.78
CA HIS A 100 17.86 -1.06 -11.67
C HIS A 100 19.16 -1.07 -12.52
N PRO A 101 19.43 -2.16 -13.28
CA PRO A 101 20.65 -2.25 -14.08
C PRO A 101 20.74 -1.16 -15.13
N HIS A 102 19.61 -0.63 -15.59
CA HIS A 102 19.56 0.50 -16.53
C HIS A 102 20.06 1.84 -15.93
N VAL A 103 20.16 1.93 -14.59
CA VAL A 103 20.67 3.11 -13.89
C VAL A 103 22.12 2.87 -13.44
N TYR A 104 22.38 1.74 -12.80
CA TYR A 104 23.68 1.47 -12.16
C TYR A 104 24.66 0.70 -13.05
N HIS A 105 24.15 -0.13 -13.98
CA HIS A 105 24.98 -0.97 -14.87
C HIS A 105 24.44 -1.02 -16.30
N PRO A 106 24.38 0.10 -17.03
CA PRO A 106 23.74 0.14 -18.37
C PRO A 106 24.41 -0.78 -19.41
N SER A 107 25.68 -1.15 -19.21
CA SER A 107 26.45 -2.03 -20.12
C SER A 107 26.41 -3.51 -19.75
N GLN A 108 25.77 -3.91 -18.65
CA GLN A 108 25.87 -5.25 -18.08
C GLN A 108 24.52 -5.94 -17.88
N VAL A 109 23.58 -5.72 -18.75
CA VAL A 109 22.30 -6.47 -18.72
C VAL A 109 22.59 -7.95 -18.93
N GLY A 110 22.63 -8.73 -17.82
CA GLY A 110 22.93 -10.16 -17.81
C GLY A 110 24.20 -10.60 -17.06
N ALA A 111 24.95 -9.68 -16.48
CA ALA A 111 26.15 -10.00 -15.70
C ALA A 111 25.84 -10.53 -14.27
N PRO A 112 26.74 -11.29 -13.64
CA PRO A 112 26.61 -11.71 -12.24
C PRO A 112 26.58 -10.50 -11.29
N GLN A 113 26.00 -10.70 -10.10
CA GLN A 113 25.79 -9.65 -9.09
C GLN A 113 27.00 -8.73 -8.92
N PRO A 114 26.82 -7.40 -9.01
CA PRO A 114 27.90 -6.47 -8.69
C PRO A 114 28.32 -6.60 -7.22
N GLN A 115 29.59 -6.45 -6.95
CA GLN A 115 30.09 -6.33 -5.58
C GLN A 115 29.55 -5.04 -4.95
N PRO A 116 29.22 -5.01 -3.65
CA PRO A 116 28.81 -3.79 -2.96
C PRO A 116 29.86 -2.69 -3.18
N LEU A 117 29.43 -1.52 -3.67
CA LEU A 117 30.30 -0.37 -3.81
C LEU A 117 30.54 0.28 -2.44
N PRO A 118 31.75 0.81 -2.16
CA PRO A 118 32.00 1.56 -0.93
C PRO A 118 31.08 2.75 -0.80
N TYR A 119 30.62 3.04 0.41
CA TYR A 119 29.78 4.16 0.74
C TYR A 119 30.26 5.48 0.09
N GLY A 120 29.38 6.16 -0.64
CA GLY A 120 29.66 7.43 -1.31
C GLY A 120 30.21 7.34 -2.73
N GLN A 121 30.41 6.14 -3.31
CA GLN A 121 30.88 5.94 -4.69
C GLN A 121 29.79 5.42 -5.65
N GLU A 122 28.56 5.36 -5.21
CA GLU A 122 27.40 4.93 -6.02
C GLU A 122 27.03 6.05 -7.02
N GLN A 123 27.86 6.23 -8.06
CA GLN A 123 27.53 7.14 -9.15
C GLN A 123 26.68 6.41 -10.19
N ALA A 124 25.49 6.93 -10.45
CA ALA A 124 24.70 6.53 -11.60
C ALA A 124 25.55 6.81 -12.87
N SER A 125 25.87 5.74 -13.60
CA SER A 125 26.57 5.90 -14.87
C SER A 125 25.67 6.61 -15.87
N ALA A 126 26.15 7.71 -16.40
CA ALA A 126 25.44 8.66 -17.24
C ALA A 126 24.77 8.04 -18.47
N SER A 127 23.63 8.58 -18.82
CA SER A 127 22.70 8.37 -19.92
C SER A 127 21.80 7.14 -19.77
N PRO A 128 20.54 7.35 -19.40
CA PRO A 128 19.53 6.35 -19.64
C PRO A 128 19.36 6.22 -21.16
N ALA A 129 19.78 5.11 -21.74
CA ALA A 129 19.17 4.65 -22.96
C ALA A 129 17.65 4.71 -22.72
N THR A 130 16.87 5.08 -23.70
CA THR A 130 15.43 5.33 -23.73
C THR A 130 14.57 4.20 -23.18
N THR A 131 14.82 3.76 -21.94
CA THR A 131 14.08 2.70 -21.26
C THR A 131 12.80 3.30 -20.71
N THR A 132 11.66 2.87 -21.23
CA THR A 132 10.35 3.33 -20.76
C THR A 132 10.02 2.71 -19.38
N ALA A 133 9.19 3.39 -18.59
CA ALA A 133 8.72 2.86 -17.31
C ALA A 133 8.07 1.46 -17.46
N GLN A 134 7.39 1.20 -18.58
CA GLN A 134 6.78 -0.10 -18.87
C GLN A 134 7.85 -1.19 -19.06
N GLN A 135 8.92 -0.92 -19.80
CA GLN A 135 10.05 -1.85 -19.98
C GLN A 135 10.75 -2.16 -18.66
N VAL A 136 10.87 -1.17 -17.77
CA VAL A 136 11.43 -1.37 -16.41
C VAL A 136 10.55 -2.32 -15.61
N ILE A 137 9.22 -2.15 -15.63
CA ILE A 137 8.27 -3.00 -14.90
C ILE A 137 8.34 -4.45 -15.41
N GLU A 138 8.36 -4.66 -16.72
CA GLU A 138 8.46 -5.98 -17.35
C GLU A 138 9.79 -6.68 -17.00
N SER A 139 10.89 -5.93 -17.01
CA SER A 139 12.20 -6.47 -16.63
C SER A 139 12.27 -6.84 -15.14
N TRP A 140 11.59 -6.12 -14.26
CA TRP A 140 11.59 -6.39 -12.82
C TRP A 140 11.04 -7.77 -12.45
N GLU A 141 9.97 -8.23 -13.09
CA GLU A 141 9.44 -9.56 -12.79
C GLU A 141 10.43 -10.67 -13.22
N GLN A 142 11.10 -10.50 -14.36
CA GLN A 142 12.16 -11.41 -14.79
C GLN A 142 13.38 -11.38 -13.85
N ILE A 143 13.77 -10.18 -13.38
CA ILE A 143 14.88 -10.00 -12.45
C ILE A 143 14.55 -10.65 -11.08
N LYS A 144 13.33 -10.47 -10.57
CA LYS A 144 12.86 -11.10 -9.33
C LYS A 144 12.89 -12.65 -9.37
N LEU A 145 12.65 -13.23 -10.53
CA LEU A 145 12.75 -14.70 -10.71
C LEU A 145 14.20 -15.19 -10.65
N LYS A 146 15.18 -14.32 -10.97
CA LYS A 146 16.61 -14.63 -10.96
C LYS A 146 17.29 -14.35 -9.60
N GLU A 147 16.58 -13.71 -8.67
CA GLU A 147 17.12 -13.44 -7.33
C GLU A 147 17.39 -14.75 -6.58
N LYS A 148 18.53 -14.82 -5.87
CA LYS A 148 19.01 -16.01 -5.13
C LYS A 148 18.00 -16.54 -4.09
N HIS A 149 17.10 -15.66 -3.61
CA HIS A 149 15.95 -15.95 -2.74
C HIS A 149 14.62 -15.52 -3.39
N GLY A 150 14.58 -15.48 -4.72
CA GLY A 150 13.43 -15.04 -5.50
C GLY A 150 12.22 -15.96 -5.33
N ASN A 151 11.07 -15.44 -5.74
CA ASN A 151 9.81 -16.18 -5.65
C ASN A 151 9.85 -17.45 -6.54
N LYS A 152 9.50 -18.59 -5.96
CA LYS A 152 9.42 -19.87 -6.68
C LYS A 152 8.34 -19.88 -7.77
N SER A 153 7.37 -18.96 -7.71
CA SER A 153 6.32 -18.77 -8.71
C SER A 153 5.92 -17.29 -8.77
N VAL A 154 5.22 -16.90 -9.83
CA VAL A 154 4.75 -15.53 -10.06
C VAL A 154 3.96 -14.99 -8.85
N LEU A 155 3.08 -15.82 -8.28
CA LEU A 155 2.20 -15.40 -7.19
C LEU A 155 2.77 -15.66 -5.79
N ALA A 156 3.89 -16.40 -5.65
CA ALA A 156 4.48 -16.69 -4.34
C ALA A 156 4.88 -15.45 -3.53
N GLY A 157 5.12 -14.31 -4.19
CA GLY A 157 5.43 -13.05 -3.52
C GLY A 157 4.22 -12.18 -3.16
N VAL A 158 3.00 -12.74 -3.18
CA VAL A 158 1.80 -12.04 -2.69
C VAL A 158 1.60 -12.40 -1.22
N PRO A 159 1.73 -11.45 -0.28
CA PRO A 159 1.55 -11.75 1.13
C PRO A 159 0.14 -12.24 1.44
N THR A 160 0.03 -13.32 2.21
CA THR A 160 -1.26 -13.91 2.59
C THR A 160 -2.09 -12.99 3.48
N ALA A 161 -1.44 -12.12 4.26
CA ALA A 161 -2.06 -11.20 5.20
C ALA A 161 -2.57 -9.88 4.57
N LEU A 162 -2.40 -9.67 3.26
CA LEU A 162 -2.93 -8.47 2.60
C LEU A 162 -4.47 -8.42 2.70
N PRO A 163 -5.06 -7.23 2.91
CA PRO A 163 -6.50 -7.00 2.74
C PRO A 163 -6.98 -7.49 1.37
N SER A 164 -8.16 -8.08 1.30
CA SER A 164 -8.62 -8.82 0.12
C SER A 164 -8.66 -7.99 -1.16
N LEU A 165 -9.06 -6.72 -1.08
CA LEU A 165 -9.13 -5.83 -2.25
C LEU A 165 -7.74 -5.52 -2.81
N ILE A 166 -6.79 -5.18 -1.94
CA ILE A 166 -5.38 -4.96 -2.30
C ILE A 166 -4.75 -6.25 -2.83
N LYS A 167 -5.07 -7.40 -2.21
CA LYS A 167 -4.58 -8.72 -2.63
C LYS A 167 -5.05 -9.08 -4.04
N ALA A 168 -6.33 -8.90 -4.34
CA ALA A 168 -6.91 -9.15 -5.66
C ALA A 168 -6.22 -8.30 -6.73
N TYR A 169 -6.08 -7.00 -6.51
CA TYR A 169 -5.36 -6.09 -7.40
C TYR A 169 -3.92 -6.57 -7.64
N ARG A 170 -3.21 -6.97 -6.58
CA ARG A 170 -1.82 -7.42 -6.65
C ARG A 170 -1.66 -8.74 -7.39
N ILE A 171 -2.58 -9.70 -7.20
CA ILE A 171 -2.61 -10.97 -7.92
C ILE A 171 -2.75 -10.72 -9.42
N GLN A 172 -3.72 -9.91 -9.81
CA GLN A 172 -4.00 -9.59 -11.20
C GLN A 172 -2.87 -8.80 -11.87
N ASP A 173 -2.27 -7.85 -11.16
CA ASP A 173 -1.12 -7.10 -11.67
C ASP A 173 0.08 -8.02 -11.94
N LYS A 174 0.35 -8.97 -11.06
CA LYS A 174 1.41 -9.97 -11.27
C LYS A 174 1.10 -10.93 -12.42
N ALA A 175 -0.14 -11.39 -12.54
CA ALA A 175 -0.56 -12.25 -13.64
C ALA A 175 -0.43 -11.56 -15.00
N ARG A 176 -0.81 -10.28 -15.07
CA ARG A 176 -0.62 -9.44 -16.25
C ARG A 176 0.85 -9.37 -16.68
N ASN A 177 1.77 -9.18 -15.73
CA ASN A 177 3.20 -9.01 -16.02
C ASN A 177 3.85 -10.26 -16.66
N VAL A 178 3.17 -11.41 -16.66
CA VAL A 178 3.59 -12.64 -17.34
C VAL A 178 2.70 -12.99 -18.55
N GLY A 179 1.90 -12.02 -19.01
CA GLY A 179 1.08 -12.17 -20.23
C GLY A 179 -0.34 -12.72 -19.97
N PHE A 180 -0.74 -12.96 -18.73
CA PHE A 180 -2.12 -13.35 -18.42
C PHE A 180 -2.97 -12.11 -18.17
N ASP A 181 -3.44 -11.48 -19.25
CA ASP A 181 -4.28 -10.28 -19.20
C ASP A 181 -5.27 -10.24 -20.39
N TRP A 182 -6.32 -9.46 -20.22
CA TRP A 182 -7.28 -9.17 -21.27
C TRP A 182 -6.67 -8.24 -22.33
N GLN A 183 -6.92 -8.55 -23.59
CA GLN A 183 -6.44 -7.72 -24.72
C GLN A 183 -7.35 -6.51 -24.94
N ASP A 184 -8.66 -6.66 -24.78
CA ASP A 184 -9.65 -5.60 -24.95
C ASP A 184 -10.35 -5.25 -23.63
N ARG A 185 -10.54 -3.94 -23.44
CA ARG A 185 -11.31 -3.41 -22.29
C ARG A 185 -12.80 -3.79 -22.35
N ALA A 186 -13.33 -4.00 -23.55
CA ALA A 186 -14.71 -4.42 -23.73
C ALA A 186 -14.96 -5.80 -23.13
N ASP A 187 -14.03 -6.74 -23.30
CA ASP A 187 -14.14 -8.11 -22.80
C ASP A 187 -14.18 -8.16 -21.27
N VAL A 188 -13.41 -7.28 -20.62
CA VAL A 188 -13.45 -7.18 -19.15
C VAL A 188 -14.81 -6.70 -18.64
N TRP A 189 -15.42 -5.73 -19.31
CA TRP A 189 -16.77 -5.29 -18.92
C TRP A 189 -17.85 -6.31 -19.24
N ALA A 190 -17.67 -7.14 -20.30
CA ALA A 190 -18.51 -8.28 -20.55
C ALA A 190 -18.44 -9.29 -19.39
N LYS A 191 -17.21 -9.58 -18.91
CA LYS A 191 -17.03 -10.48 -17.75
C LYS A 191 -17.62 -9.92 -16.45
N VAL A 192 -17.47 -8.62 -16.20
CA VAL A 192 -18.11 -7.97 -15.02
C VAL A 192 -19.63 -8.13 -15.03
N ARG A 193 -20.26 -8.03 -16.20
CA ARG A 193 -21.72 -8.21 -16.31
C ARG A 193 -22.11 -9.67 -16.15
N GLU A 194 -21.34 -10.59 -16.71
CA GLU A 194 -21.55 -12.04 -16.55
C GLU A 194 -21.53 -12.42 -15.07
N GLU A 195 -20.49 -12.01 -14.30
CA GLU A 195 -20.40 -12.29 -12.86
C GLU A 195 -21.54 -11.63 -12.05
N LEU A 196 -22.00 -10.44 -12.45
CA LEU A 196 -23.14 -9.81 -11.84
C LEU A 196 -24.43 -10.59 -12.09
N ASP A 197 -24.65 -11.08 -13.31
CA ASP A 197 -25.81 -11.88 -13.68
C ASP A 197 -25.81 -13.22 -12.94
N GLU A 198 -24.64 -13.88 -12.80
CA GLU A 198 -24.46 -15.12 -12.04
C GLU A 198 -24.77 -14.91 -10.56
N LEU A 199 -24.24 -13.84 -9.95
CA LEU A 199 -24.56 -13.45 -8.58
C LEU A 199 -26.06 -13.24 -8.39
N GLU A 200 -26.75 -12.52 -9.30
CA GLU A 200 -28.19 -12.28 -9.21
C GLU A 200 -28.99 -13.58 -9.25
N VAL A 201 -28.56 -14.55 -10.06
CA VAL A 201 -29.22 -15.87 -10.15
C VAL A 201 -29.14 -16.59 -8.81
N GLU A 202 -27.95 -16.67 -8.20
CA GLU A 202 -27.78 -17.39 -6.94
C GLU A 202 -28.46 -16.66 -5.75
N LEU A 203 -28.47 -15.33 -5.74
CA LEU A 203 -29.23 -14.56 -4.75
C LEU A 203 -30.72 -14.84 -4.82
N ARG A 204 -31.31 -14.99 -6.03
CA ARG A 204 -32.72 -15.36 -6.21
C ARG A 204 -33.04 -16.80 -5.79
N ARG A 205 -32.04 -17.68 -5.81
CA ARG A 205 -32.14 -19.07 -5.33
C ARG A 205 -31.98 -19.20 -3.81
N GLU A 206 -31.59 -18.12 -3.15
CA GLU A 206 -31.28 -18.07 -1.72
C GLU A 206 -30.17 -19.08 -1.31
N ASP A 207 -29.31 -19.49 -2.26
CA ASP A 207 -28.15 -20.31 -1.98
C ASP A 207 -27.00 -19.43 -1.47
N LYS A 208 -26.88 -19.36 -0.18
CA LYS A 208 -25.89 -18.50 0.48
C LYS A 208 -24.46 -18.84 0.07
N ALA A 209 -24.10 -20.11 0.00
CA ALA A 209 -22.73 -20.54 -0.29
C ALA A 209 -22.31 -20.17 -1.73
N ARG A 210 -23.22 -20.38 -2.68
CA ARG A 210 -23.00 -19.96 -4.07
C ARG A 210 -23.01 -18.44 -4.22
N SER A 211 -23.96 -17.76 -3.59
CA SER A 211 -23.99 -16.29 -3.60
C SER A 211 -22.69 -15.68 -3.05
N GLU A 212 -22.08 -16.27 -2.01
CA GLU A 212 -20.79 -15.83 -1.48
C GLU A 212 -19.65 -16.04 -2.52
N ALA A 213 -19.68 -17.13 -3.27
CA ALA A 213 -18.70 -17.40 -4.33
C ALA A 213 -18.84 -16.39 -5.47
N GLU A 214 -20.04 -16.24 -6.03
CA GLU A 214 -20.30 -15.31 -7.14
C GLU A 214 -20.06 -13.86 -6.77
N LEU A 215 -20.37 -13.45 -5.53
CA LEU A 215 -19.99 -12.11 -5.03
C LEU A 215 -18.47 -11.92 -5.04
N GLY A 216 -17.73 -12.95 -4.68
CA GLY A 216 -16.26 -12.95 -4.75
C GLY A 216 -15.76 -12.75 -6.18
N ASP A 217 -16.31 -13.49 -7.13
CA ASP A 217 -15.93 -13.44 -8.55
C ASP A 217 -16.34 -12.10 -9.19
N PHE A 218 -17.52 -11.58 -8.88
CA PHE A 218 -17.93 -10.24 -9.28
C PHE A 218 -16.99 -9.15 -8.76
N LEU A 219 -16.63 -9.16 -7.47
CA LEU A 219 -15.67 -8.19 -6.91
C LEU A 219 -14.29 -8.33 -7.56
N PHE A 220 -13.82 -9.55 -7.81
CA PHE A 220 -12.55 -9.81 -8.47
C PHE A 220 -12.54 -9.29 -9.92
N SER A 221 -13.61 -9.50 -10.68
CA SER A 221 -13.77 -8.99 -12.05
C SER A 221 -13.81 -7.45 -12.08
N LEU A 222 -14.48 -6.82 -11.09
CA LEU A 222 -14.54 -5.37 -10.95
C LEU A 222 -13.16 -4.75 -10.62
N VAL A 223 -12.38 -5.41 -9.76
CA VAL A 223 -10.98 -5.03 -9.48
C VAL A 223 -10.15 -5.09 -10.75
N ASN A 224 -10.35 -6.11 -11.59
CA ASN A 224 -9.65 -6.23 -12.86
C ASN A 224 -10.03 -5.10 -13.85
N ALA A 225 -11.31 -4.77 -13.94
CA ALA A 225 -11.76 -3.64 -14.73
C ALA A 225 -11.08 -2.33 -14.26
N ALA A 226 -11.10 -2.06 -12.95
CA ALA A 226 -10.43 -0.87 -12.38
C ALA A 226 -8.95 -0.81 -12.77
N ARG A 227 -8.24 -1.93 -12.67
CA ARG A 227 -6.82 -2.04 -13.02
C ARG A 227 -6.53 -1.66 -14.47
N LEU A 228 -7.36 -2.08 -15.43
CA LEU A 228 -7.20 -1.73 -16.84
C LEU A 228 -7.33 -0.22 -17.12
N TYR A 229 -8.08 0.49 -16.28
CA TYR A 229 -8.17 1.95 -16.33
C TYR A 229 -7.14 2.64 -15.43
N LYS A 230 -6.18 1.89 -14.87
CA LYS A 230 -5.16 2.40 -13.96
C LYS A 230 -5.76 3.03 -12.68
N LEU A 231 -6.93 2.57 -12.27
CA LEU A 231 -7.59 2.97 -11.03
C LEU A 231 -7.20 1.99 -9.94
N ASN A 232 -6.87 2.50 -8.76
CA ASN A 232 -6.68 1.67 -7.58
C ASN A 232 -8.03 1.52 -6.87
N PRO A 233 -8.64 0.32 -6.83
CA PRO A 233 -9.98 0.13 -6.30
C PRO A 233 -10.07 0.38 -4.79
N ASP A 234 -9.03 0.07 -4.03
CA ASP A 234 -8.94 0.33 -2.59
C ASP A 234 -8.97 1.84 -2.31
N THR A 235 -8.09 2.60 -2.97
CA THR A 235 -8.07 4.07 -2.87
C THR A 235 -9.38 4.70 -3.33
N CYS A 236 -10.01 4.16 -4.37
CA CYS A 236 -11.31 4.66 -4.87
C CYS A 236 -12.42 4.44 -3.85
N LEU A 237 -12.45 3.27 -3.23
CA LEU A 237 -13.42 2.92 -2.20
C LEU A 237 -13.20 3.77 -0.93
N GLU A 238 -11.95 3.95 -0.50
CA GLU A 238 -11.61 4.77 0.65
C GLU A 238 -12.03 6.24 0.47
N LYS A 239 -11.80 6.82 -0.70
CA LYS A 239 -12.33 8.16 -1.02
C LYS A 239 -13.85 8.24 -0.93
N THR A 240 -14.54 7.15 -1.26
CA THR A 240 -16.01 7.08 -1.16
C THR A 240 -16.44 6.92 0.30
N ASN A 241 -15.73 6.11 1.10
CA ASN A 241 -15.95 5.99 2.53
C ASN A 241 -15.82 7.36 3.23
N ASN A 242 -14.73 8.06 2.98
CA ASN A 242 -14.47 9.38 3.53
C ASN A 242 -15.54 10.41 3.11
N LYS A 243 -15.98 10.36 1.87
CA LYS A 243 -17.09 11.18 1.39
C LYS A 243 -18.39 10.86 2.12
N PHE A 244 -18.71 9.59 2.32
CA PHE A 244 -19.89 9.15 3.06
C PHE A 244 -19.83 9.64 4.52
N ILE A 245 -18.70 9.41 5.21
CA ILE A 245 -18.49 9.84 6.60
C ILE A 245 -18.69 11.35 6.75
N ARG A 246 -18.09 12.18 5.89
CA ARG A 246 -18.27 13.64 5.94
C ARG A 246 -19.72 14.06 5.81
N ARG A 247 -20.44 13.48 4.85
CA ARG A 247 -21.87 13.81 4.64
C ARG A 247 -22.75 13.32 5.77
N PHE A 248 -22.43 12.16 6.32
CA PHE A 248 -23.16 11.63 7.47
C PHE A 248 -22.93 12.47 8.73
N ASN A 249 -21.69 12.89 8.98
CA ASN A 249 -21.36 13.81 10.08
C ASN A 249 -22.09 15.15 9.92
N TYR A 250 -22.30 15.63 8.70
CA TYR A 250 -23.13 16.81 8.44
C TYR A 250 -24.57 16.60 8.90
N ILE A 251 -25.17 15.45 8.60
CA ILE A 251 -26.52 15.10 9.06
C ILE A 251 -26.55 15.03 10.59
N GLU A 252 -25.59 14.38 11.21
CA GLU A 252 -25.51 14.30 12.69
C GLU A 252 -25.42 15.68 13.34
N ALA A 253 -24.55 16.53 12.83
CA ALA A 253 -24.40 17.90 13.34
C ALA A 253 -25.70 18.69 13.23
N HIS A 254 -26.45 18.55 12.14
CA HIS A 254 -27.76 19.19 11.95
C HIS A 254 -28.83 18.60 12.86
N SER A 255 -28.87 17.28 13.01
CA SER A 255 -29.75 16.58 13.94
C SER A 255 -29.58 17.11 15.38
N ILE A 256 -28.33 17.23 15.84
CA ILE A 256 -28.01 17.78 17.15
C ILE A 256 -28.47 19.25 17.26
N LYS A 257 -28.20 20.07 16.24
CA LYS A 257 -28.52 21.49 16.21
C LYS A 257 -30.03 21.76 16.30
N ILE A 258 -30.86 20.91 15.68
CA ILE A 258 -32.33 21.04 15.71
C ILE A 258 -32.95 20.26 16.88
N GLY A 259 -32.18 19.55 17.68
CA GLY A 259 -32.65 18.77 18.83
C GLY A 259 -33.51 17.53 18.44
N LYS A 260 -33.39 17.05 17.19
CA LYS A 260 -34.12 15.87 16.71
C LYS A 260 -33.12 14.72 16.51
N PRO A 261 -33.12 13.67 17.36
CA PRO A 261 -32.23 12.51 17.21
C PRO A 261 -32.38 11.85 15.82
N LEU A 262 -31.27 11.33 15.25
CA LEU A 262 -31.27 10.67 13.95
C LEU A 262 -32.30 9.55 13.82
N LYS A 263 -32.51 8.77 14.87
CA LYS A 263 -33.51 7.69 14.94
C LYS A 263 -34.96 8.16 14.76
N ASP A 264 -35.24 9.44 15.04
CA ASP A 264 -36.55 10.06 14.95
C ASP A 264 -36.70 10.83 13.63
N MET A 265 -35.66 10.88 12.80
CA MET A 265 -35.72 11.47 11.46
C MET A 265 -36.20 10.45 10.44
N THR A 266 -36.98 10.92 9.49
CA THR A 266 -37.37 10.13 8.32
C THR A 266 -36.20 10.06 7.32
N LEU A 267 -36.19 9.03 6.48
CA LEU A 267 -35.18 8.91 5.41
C LEU A 267 -35.21 10.15 4.49
N GLY A 268 -36.38 10.70 4.19
CA GLY A 268 -36.55 11.89 3.36
C GLY A 268 -35.92 13.15 3.97
N GLU A 269 -35.99 13.32 5.30
CA GLU A 269 -35.31 14.42 6.00
C GLU A 269 -33.79 14.24 5.97
N MET A 270 -33.30 13.01 6.16
CA MET A 270 -31.85 12.71 6.06
C MET A 270 -31.35 12.91 4.63
N ASP A 271 -32.13 12.53 3.60
CA ASP A 271 -31.75 12.74 2.20
C ASP A 271 -31.68 14.23 1.81
N GLN A 272 -32.53 15.07 2.39
CA GLN A 272 -32.45 16.52 2.20
C GLN A 272 -31.12 17.06 2.72
N LEU A 273 -30.77 16.72 3.96
CA LEU A 273 -29.48 17.13 4.56
C LEU A 273 -28.26 16.53 3.82
N TRP A 274 -28.38 15.30 3.34
CA TRP A 274 -27.36 14.69 2.49
C TRP A 274 -27.10 15.48 1.20
N ASN A 275 -28.20 15.92 0.56
CA ASN A 275 -28.11 16.73 -0.66
C ASN A 275 -27.60 18.15 -0.39
N GLU A 276 -27.85 18.71 0.80
CA GLU A 276 -27.26 19.98 1.24
C GLU A 276 -25.74 19.82 1.41
N ALA A 277 -25.29 18.81 2.14
CA ALA A 277 -23.86 18.49 2.31
C ALA A 277 -23.14 18.33 0.96
N LYS A 278 -23.80 17.65 0.00
CA LYS A 278 -23.26 17.47 -1.35
C LYS A 278 -23.12 18.78 -2.12
N ARG A 279 -24.03 19.75 -1.91
CA ARG A 279 -23.94 21.07 -2.56
C ARG A 279 -22.83 21.91 -1.96
N GLU A 280 -22.65 21.87 -0.64
CA GLU A 280 -21.56 22.58 0.05
C GLU A 280 -20.17 22.06 -0.41
N GLU A 281 -20.01 20.74 -0.52
CA GLU A 281 -18.76 20.14 -1.04
C GLU A 281 -18.40 20.59 -2.46
N ASN A 282 -19.40 20.85 -3.32
CA ASN A 282 -19.16 21.26 -4.70
C ASN A 282 -18.86 22.76 -4.84
N ASN A 283 -19.13 23.56 -3.81
CA ASN A 283 -18.93 25.01 -3.79
C ASN A 283 -17.64 25.42 -3.01
N SER A 284 -16.94 24.44 -2.42
CA SER A 284 -15.67 24.61 -1.71
C SER A 284 -14.50 24.16 -2.55
#